data_b738ba066d8208867a06ec4333a7b20f
#
_entry.id   b738ba066d8208867a06ec4333a7b20f
#
_cell.length_a   1.000
_cell.length_b   1.000
_cell.length_c   1.000
_cell.angle_alpha   90.00
_cell.angle_beta   90.00
_cell.angle_gamma   90.00
#
_symmetry.space_group_name_H-M   'P 1'
#
loop_
_entity.id
_entity.type
_entity.pdbx_description
1 polymer ?
#
loop_
_entity_poly.entity_id
_entity_poly.type
_entity_poly.pdbx_seq_one_letter_code
_entity_poly.pdbx_strand_id
1 'polypeptide(L)'
;MNDDCYKSVTISNYVRVRDADEFENIVNRLITSTESAIVLRRGNTYAFSMYGTILGLQPEDPFDTPIELDCTVEDAYYAFKEVIDPRDILTITEVGHEGLTSYFAETVVISHNDINYINLKDSTKIIVDQHMRKRL
;
A
#
# COMPACT_ATOMS: atom_id res chain seq x y z
N MET A 1 -5.69 10.19 -26.81
CA MET A 1 -5.36 9.57 -25.52
C MET A 1 -4.05 10.14 -25.03
N ASN A 2 -4.02 10.55 -23.82
CA ASN A 2 -2.87 11.25 -23.26
C ASN A 2 -1.88 10.23 -22.69
N ASP A 3 -0.75 10.01 -23.38
CA ASP A 3 0.27 9.08 -22.95
C ASP A 3 1.06 9.57 -21.73
N ASP A 4 0.80 10.79 -21.30
CA ASP A 4 1.43 11.41 -20.13
C ASP A 4 0.67 11.13 -18.83
N CYS A 5 -0.41 10.34 -18.89
CA CYS A 5 -1.16 9.97 -17.69
C CYS A 5 -0.33 9.10 -16.76
N TYR A 6 -0.42 9.43 -15.49
CA TYR A 6 0.14 8.62 -14.42
C TYR A 6 -0.51 7.24 -14.40
N LYS A 7 0.33 6.20 -14.40
CA LYS A 7 -0.10 4.81 -14.33
C LYS A 7 0.66 4.11 -13.23
N SER A 8 -0.05 3.37 -12.41
CA SER A 8 0.57 2.63 -11.32
C SER A 8 -0.09 1.29 -11.08
N VAL A 9 0.63 0.44 -10.37
CA VAL A 9 0.16 -0.84 -9.84
C VAL A 9 0.54 -0.86 -8.37
N THR A 10 -0.40 -1.27 -7.53
CA THR A 10 -0.17 -1.45 -6.10
C THR A 10 -0.35 -2.93 -5.76
N ILE A 11 0.62 -3.50 -5.08
CA ILE A 11 0.61 -4.93 -4.73
C ILE A 11 1.16 -5.12 -3.32
N SER A 12 0.53 -6.02 -2.56
CA SER A 12 1.04 -6.43 -1.25
C SER A 12 1.74 -7.78 -1.33
N ASN A 13 2.57 -8.07 -0.33
CA ASN A 13 3.02 -9.43 -0.10
C ASN A 13 1.90 -10.27 0.54
N TYR A 14 2.12 -11.57 0.63
CA TYR A 14 1.22 -12.48 1.32
C TYR A 14 1.54 -12.52 2.81
N VAL A 15 0.51 -12.37 3.64
CA VAL A 15 0.64 -12.39 5.10
C VAL A 15 -0.48 -13.22 5.71
N ARG A 16 -0.22 -13.74 6.90
CA ARG A 16 -1.29 -14.31 7.73
C ARG A 16 -2.09 -13.17 8.34
N VAL A 17 -3.37 -13.41 8.54
CA VAL A 17 -4.28 -12.42 9.11
C VAL A 17 -5.00 -13.02 10.32
N ARG A 18 -5.41 -12.15 11.24
CA ARG A 18 -6.20 -12.55 12.41
C ARG A 18 -7.62 -12.94 12.03
N ASP A 19 -8.16 -12.26 11.03
CA ASP A 19 -9.53 -12.42 10.57
C ASP A 19 -9.57 -12.19 9.07
N ALA A 20 -9.83 -13.26 8.31
CA ALA A 20 -9.85 -13.22 6.86
C ALA A 20 -10.99 -12.35 6.34
N ASP A 21 -12.16 -12.40 6.97
CA ASP A 21 -13.31 -11.61 6.56
C ASP A 21 -13.05 -10.12 6.76
N GLU A 22 -12.38 -9.76 7.85
CA GLU A 22 -12.02 -8.37 8.12
C GLU A 22 -10.97 -7.87 7.12
N PHE A 23 -9.97 -8.69 6.78
CA PHE A 23 -8.98 -8.33 5.76
C PHE A 23 -9.67 -8.06 4.42
N GLU A 24 -10.56 -8.95 4.01
CA GLU A 24 -11.32 -8.78 2.76
C GLU A 24 -12.21 -7.54 2.81
N ASN A 25 -12.83 -7.28 3.95
CA ASN A 25 -13.65 -6.09 4.18
C ASN A 25 -12.81 -4.81 3.97
N ILE A 26 -11.61 -4.76 4.54
CA ILE A 26 -10.71 -3.60 4.38
C ILE A 26 -10.37 -3.40 2.92
N VAL A 27 -9.96 -4.47 2.23
CA VAL A 27 -9.61 -4.39 0.80
C VAL A 27 -10.78 -3.86 -0.03
N ASN A 28 -12.00 -4.33 0.25
CA ASN A 28 -13.20 -3.90 -0.47
C ASN A 28 -13.58 -2.44 -0.20
N ARG A 29 -13.17 -1.88 0.94
CA ARG A 29 -13.44 -0.48 1.30
C ARG A 29 -12.34 0.49 0.86
N LEU A 30 -11.25 0.00 0.25
CA LEU A 30 -10.20 0.88 -0.23
C LEU A 30 -10.73 1.83 -1.30
N ILE A 31 -10.45 3.12 -1.13
CA ILE A 31 -10.70 4.13 -2.16
C ILE A 31 -9.49 4.11 -3.08
N THR A 32 -9.73 3.84 -4.36
CA THR A 32 -8.67 3.68 -5.34
C THR A 32 -8.81 4.69 -6.47
N SER A 33 -7.70 4.97 -7.14
CA SER A 33 -7.69 5.97 -8.22
C SER A 33 -8.29 5.46 -9.52
N THR A 34 -8.33 4.15 -9.74
CA THR A 34 -8.84 3.56 -10.99
C THR A 34 -9.79 2.40 -10.71
N GLU A 35 -9.26 1.20 -10.50
CA GLU A 35 -10.06 -0.01 -10.34
C GLU A 35 -10.05 -0.51 -8.90
N SER A 36 -11.09 -1.25 -8.54
CA SER A 36 -11.19 -1.85 -7.21
C SER A 36 -10.05 -2.85 -6.98
N ALA A 37 -9.56 -2.90 -5.76
CA ALA A 37 -8.57 -3.88 -5.36
C ALA A 37 -9.15 -5.29 -5.32
N ILE A 38 -8.33 -6.28 -5.60
CA ILE A 38 -8.70 -7.69 -5.52
C ILE A 38 -7.93 -8.38 -4.41
N VAL A 39 -8.59 -9.29 -3.70
CA VAL A 39 -7.97 -10.11 -2.67
C VAL A 39 -7.36 -11.35 -3.34
N LEU A 40 -6.13 -11.64 -2.95
CA LEU A 40 -5.39 -12.82 -3.39
C LEU A 40 -5.20 -13.74 -2.18
N ARG A 41 -5.30 -15.04 -2.40
CA ARG A 41 -5.15 -16.03 -1.34
C ARG A 41 -4.14 -17.10 -1.75
N ARG A 42 -3.26 -17.45 -0.82
CA ARG A 42 -2.31 -18.55 -0.99
C ARG A 42 -2.23 -19.34 0.31
N GLY A 43 -2.88 -20.51 0.36
CA GLY A 43 -2.98 -21.28 1.59
C GLY A 43 -3.72 -20.50 2.67
N ASN A 44 -3.06 -20.26 3.79
CA ASN A 44 -3.60 -19.47 4.90
C ASN A 44 -3.09 -18.02 4.90
N THR A 45 -2.52 -17.58 3.79
CA THR A 45 -2.02 -16.22 3.64
C THR A 45 -2.85 -15.43 2.63
N TYR A 46 -2.86 -14.11 2.80
CA TYR A 46 -3.68 -13.18 2.02
C TYR A 46 -2.84 -12.03 1.54
N ALA A 47 -3.18 -11.53 0.37
CA ALA A 47 -2.57 -10.36 -0.24
C ALA A 47 -3.65 -9.61 -1.00
N PHE A 48 -3.31 -8.44 -1.52
CA PHE A 48 -4.17 -7.73 -2.45
C PHE A 48 -3.35 -7.07 -3.55
N SER A 49 -4.02 -6.79 -4.66
CA SER A 49 -3.42 -6.02 -5.75
C SER A 49 -4.48 -5.17 -6.44
N MET A 50 -4.02 -4.13 -7.12
CA MET A 50 -4.89 -3.23 -7.86
C MET A 50 -4.08 -2.45 -8.88
N TYR A 51 -4.75 -2.00 -9.93
CA TYR A 51 -4.23 -0.93 -10.77
C TYR A 51 -4.57 0.39 -10.10
N GLY A 52 -3.58 1.30 -10.04
CA GLY A 52 -3.77 2.62 -9.47
C GLY A 52 -3.21 2.74 -8.06
N THR A 53 -3.63 3.79 -7.39
CA THR A 53 -3.13 4.24 -6.09
C THR A 53 -4.22 4.10 -5.04
N ILE A 54 -3.83 3.75 -3.80
CA ILE A 54 -4.74 3.82 -2.67
C ILE A 54 -4.87 5.30 -2.26
N LEU A 55 -6.10 5.82 -2.29
CA LEU A 55 -6.40 7.20 -1.91
C LEU A 55 -6.95 7.32 -0.49
N GLY A 56 -7.54 6.26 0.04
CA GLY A 56 -8.11 6.27 1.36
C GLY A 56 -8.89 5.00 1.66
N LEU A 57 -9.67 5.05 2.73
CA LEU A 57 -10.50 3.95 3.19
C LEU A 57 -11.91 4.45 3.46
N GLN A 58 -12.91 3.83 2.82
CA GLN A 58 -14.31 4.15 3.09
C GLN A 58 -14.69 3.68 4.49
N PRO A 59 -15.57 4.41 5.20
CA PRO A 59 -16.05 3.97 6.50
C PRO A 59 -16.91 2.72 6.38
N GLU A 60 -16.99 1.93 7.45
CA GLU A 60 -17.80 0.71 7.48
C GLU A 60 -19.28 1.02 7.28
N ASP A 61 -19.75 2.09 7.92
CA ASP A 61 -21.12 2.56 7.77
C ASP A 61 -21.13 3.95 7.16
N PRO A 62 -21.49 4.07 5.87
CA PRO A 62 -21.48 5.36 5.19
C PRO A 62 -22.53 6.34 5.75
N PHE A 63 -23.52 5.86 6.52
CA PHE A 63 -24.55 6.70 7.10
C PHE A 63 -24.18 7.28 8.46
N ASP A 64 -23.23 6.63 9.16
CA ASP A 64 -22.77 7.05 10.48
C ASP A 64 -21.42 7.79 10.42
N THR A 65 -20.98 8.16 9.24
CA THR A 65 -19.69 8.84 9.09
C THR A 65 -19.78 10.26 9.64
N PRO A 66 -19.00 10.60 10.67
CA PRO A 66 -18.88 12.00 11.08
C PRO A 66 -18.31 12.82 9.91
N ILE A 67 -18.85 14.02 9.73
CA ILE A 67 -18.42 14.95 8.67
C ILE A 67 -16.91 15.23 8.73
N GLU A 68 -16.30 14.98 9.88
CA GLU A 68 -14.88 15.25 10.16
C GLU A 68 -13.95 14.06 9.84
N LEU A 69 -14.50 12.95 9.36
CA LEU A 69 -13.65 11.78 9.07
C LEU A 69 -12.98 11.96 7.74
N ASP A 70 -11.72 12.34 7.79
CA ASP A 70 -10.85 12.36 6.62
C ASP A 70 -10.57 10.91 6.23
N CYS A 71 -11.20 10.41 5.18
CA CYS A 71 -10.98 9.06 4.67
C CYS A 71 -9.59 8.97 4.02
N THR A 72 -8.54 9.02 4.82
CA THR A 72 -7.15 9.12 4.35
C THR A 72 -6.53 7.76 4.07
N VAL A 73 -5.42 7.77 3.35
CA VAL A 73 -4.66 6.54 3.09
C VAL A 73 -4.09 5.96 4.39
N GLU A 74 -3.76 6.79 5.36
CA GLU A 74 -3.29 6.36 6.68
C GLU A 74 -4.34 5.54 7.40
N ASP A 75 -5.62 5.86 7.24
CA ASP A 75 -6.72 5.07 7.81
C ASP A 75 -6.68 3.63 7.30
N ALA A 76 -6.37 3.44 6.01
CA ALA A 76 -6.22 2.12 5.43
C ALA A 76 -5.04 1.37 6.05
N TYR A 77 -3.91 2.04 6.22
CA TYR A 77 -2.71 1.41 6.80
C TYR A 77 -2.94 1.00 8.25
N TYR A 78 -3.60 1.83 9.05
CA TYR A 78 -3.94 1.48 10.43
C TYR A 78 -4.92 0.30 10.48
N ALA A 79 -5.88 0.25 9.57
CA ALA A 79 -6.82 -0.88 9.50
C ALA A 79 -6.09 -2.19 9.20
N PHE A 80 -5.15 -2.20 8.26
CA PHE A 80 -4.33 -3.37 7.97
C PHE A 80 -3.48 -3.77 9.16
N LYS A 81 -2.88 -2.80 9.84
CA LYS A 81 -2.05 -3.05 11.02
C LYS A 81 -2.80 -3.85 12.09
N GLU A 82 -4.08 -3.56 12.27
CA GLU A 82 -4.91 -4.24 13.27
C GLU A 82 -5.31 -5.65 12.87
N VAL A 83 -5.35 -5.97 11.58
CA VAL A 83 -5.87 -7.25 11.10
C VAL A 83 -4.79 -8.27 10.75
N ILE A 84 -3.55 -7.85 10.51
CA ILE A 84 -2.46 -8.78 10.20
C ILE A 84 -2.01 -9.53 11.47
N ASP A 85 -1.51 -10.75 11.27
CA ASP A 85 -0.89 -11.51 12.35
C ASP A 85 0.30 -10.71 12.89
N PRO A 86 0.42 -10.55 14.23
CA PRO A 86 1.52 -9.75 14.82
C PRO A 86 2.92 -10.25 14.47
N ARG A 87 3.06 -11.49 14.02
CA ARG A 87 4.34 -12.09 13.64
C ARG A 87 4.72 -11.79 12.20
N ASP A 88 3.79 -11.28 11.40
CA ASP A 88 4.01 -11.00 9.98
C ASP A 88 4.19 -9.51 9.73
N ILE A 89 4.79 -9.19 8.60
CA ILE A 89 4.99 -7.83 8.14
C ILE A 89 4.31 -7.70 6.78
N LEU A 90 3.37 -6.75 6.69
CA LEU A 90 2.69 -6.44 5.43
C LEU A 90 3.49 -5.36 4.71
N THR A 91 3.82 -5.60 3.46
CA THR A 91 4.38 -4.58 2.59
C THR A 91 3.39 -4.25 1.49
N ILE A 92 3.18 -2.97 1.25
CA ILE A 92 2.32 -2.46 0.18
C ILE A 92 3.21 -1.63 -0.73
N THR A 93 3.44 -2.11 -1.95
CA THR A 93 4.35 -1.45 -2.90
C THR A 93 3.55 -0.90 -4.07
N GLU A 94 3.73 0.38 -4.33
CA GLU A 94 3.20 1.03 -5.51
C GLU A 94 4.34 1.33 -6.46
N VAL A 95 4.21 0.87 -7.71
CA VAL A 95 5.17 1.17 -8.79
C VAL A 95 4.40 1.88 -9.89
N GLY A 96 4.91 3.02 -10.31
CA GLY A 96 4.23 3.80 -11.32
C GLY A 96 5.17 4.59 -12.21
N HIS A 97 4.60 5.13 -13.28
CA HIS A 97 5.32 5.98 -14.21
C HIS A 97 4.39 7.04 -14.78
N GLU A 98 5.00 8.14 -15.18
CA GLU A 98 4.34 9.23 -15.86
C GLU A 98 5.07 9.45 -17.18
N GLY A 99 4.48 8.93 -18.27
CA GLY A 99 5.12 8.92 -19.58
C GLY A 99 6.41 8.10 -19.58
N LEU A 100 7.38 8.52 -20.38
CA LEU A 100 8.67 7.84 -20.51
C LEU A 100 9.79 8.51 -19.71
N THR A 101 9.48 9.58 -18.99
CA THR A 101 10.49 10.44 -18.38
C THR A 101 10.55 10.34 -16.87
N SER A 102 9.53 9.76 -16.23
CA SER A 102 9.44 9.72 -14.78
C SER A 102 8.86 8.40 -14.31
N TYR A 103 9.48 7.81 -13.30
CA TYR A 103 8.95 6.61 -12.62
C TYR A 103 9.19 6.75 -11.12
N PHE A 104 8.44 5.97 -10.35
CA PHE A 104 8.62 5.91 -8.90
C PHE A 104 8.27 4.52 -8.39
N ALA A 105 8.77 4.24 -7.19
CA ALA A 105 8.36 3.07 -6.43
C ALA A 105 8.38 3.46 -4.96
N GLU A 106 7.30 3.14 -4.27
CA GLU A 106 7.16 3.41 -2.84
C GLU A 106 6.62 2.17 -2.16
N THR A 107 7.14 1.86 -0.98
CA THR A 107 6.68 0.75 -0.18
C THR A 107 6.31 1.25 1.21
N VAL A 108 5.14 0.84 1.67
CA VAL A 108 4.74 1.01 3.06
C VAL A 108 4.97 -0.32 3.75
N VAL A 109 5.68 -0.29 4.88
CA VAL A 109 6.00 -1.47 5.67
C VAL A 109 5.21 -1.39 6.97
N ILE A 110 4.27 -2.31 7.15
CA ILE A 110 3.34 -2.30 8.28
C ILE A 110 3.64 -3.52 9.15
N SER A 111 4.07 -3.25 10.39
CA SER A 111 4.25 -4.28 11.40
C SER A 111 3.25 -4.07 12.52
N HIS A 112 3.20 -5.01 13.46
CA HIS A 112 2.38 -4.87 14.67
C HIS A 112 2.68 -3.57 15.44
N ASN A 113 3.92 -3.11 15.38
CA ASN A 113 4.38 -1.98 16.20
C ASN A 113 4.36 -0.64 15.48
N ASP A 114 4.63 -0.62 14.16
CA ASP A 114 4.81 0.65 13.46
C ASP A 114 4.51 0.55 11.96
N ILE A 115 4.50 1.72 11.33
CA ILE A 115 4.31 1.90 9.90
C ILE A 115 5.48 2.72 9.39
N ASN A 116 6.20 2.20 8.41
CA ASN A 116 7.36 2.86 7.83
C ASN A 116 7.17 3.04 6.32
N TYR A 117 7.81 4.07 5.77
CA TYR A 117 7.72 4.42 4.36
C TYR A 117 9.10 4.38 3.73
N ILE A 118 9.20 3.72 2.57
CA ILE A 118 10.43 3.61 1.80
C ILE A 118 10.10 4.01 0.37
N ASN A 119 10.89 4.92 -0.21
CA ASN A 119 10.75 5.20 -1.62
C ASN A 119 12.05 4.89 -2.37
N LEU A 120 11.91 4.60 -3.67
CA LEU A 120 13.02 4.17 -4.50
C LEU A 120 14.13 5.21 -4.58
N LYS A 121 13.78 6.49 -4.68
CA LYS A 121 14.78 7.56 -4.80
C LYS A 121 15.68 7.62 -3.57
N ASP A 122 15.09 7.56 -2.38
CA ASP A 122 15.85 7.59 -1.14
C ASP A 122 16.72 6.35 -0.98
N SER A 123 16.18 5.18 -1.32
CA SER A 123 16.93 3.92 -1.25
C SER A 123 18.10 3.92 -2.24
N THR A 124 17.89 4.41 -3.45
CA THR A 124 18.94 4.51 -4.46
C THR A 124 20.04 5.47 -3.99
N LYS A 125 19.68 6.60 -3.42
CA LYS A 125 20.63 7.57 -2.88
C LYS A 125 21.49 6.95 -1.79
N ILE A 126 20.90 6.21 -0.87
CA ILE A 126 21.64 5.53 0.20
C ILE A 126 22.66 4.56 -0.39
N ILE A 127 22.28 3.77 -1.38
CA ILE A 127 23.17 2.81 -2.02
C ILE A 127 24.33 3.51 -2.74
N VAL A 128 24.02 4.57 -3.47
CA VAL A 128 25.06 5.36 -4.17
C VAL A 128 26.04 5.96 -3.16
N ASP A 129 25.53 6.57 -2.08
CA ASP A 129 26.37 7.16 -1.05
C ASP A 129 27.29 6.11 -0.40
N GLN A 130 26.80 4.90 -0.15
CA GLN A 130 27.58 3.81 0.40
C GLN A 130 28.71 3.40 -0.55
N HIS A 131 28.46 3.31 -1.85
CA HIS A 131 29.47 2.99 -2.83
C HIS A 131 30.54 4.07 -2.96
N MET A 132 30.12 5.33 -2.90
CA MET A 132 31.07 6.45 -2.95
C MET A 132 32.00 6.44 -1.73
N ARG A 133 31.48 6.13 -0.54
CA ARG A 133 32.30 6.01 0.68
C ARG A 133 33.34 4.90 0.58
N LYS A 134 33.02 3.79 -0.08
CA LYS A 134 33.94 2.67 -0.25
C LYS A 134 35.08 2.99 -1.19
N ARG A 135 34.95 3.98 -2.05
CA ARG A 135 35.99 4.39 -2.99
C ARG A 135 36.98 5.40 -2.40
N LEU A 136 36.63 5.97 -1.28
CA LEU A 136 37.51 6.90 -0.56
C LEU A 136 38.42 6.13 0.41
#